data_ad7bd676c225dc7e71afedd0ccd9fb41
#
_entry.id   ad7bd676c225dc7e71afedd0ccd9fb41
#
_cell.length_a   1.000
_cell.length_b   1.000
_cell.length_c   1.000
_cell.angle_alpha   90.00
_cell.angle_beta   90.00
_cell.angle_gamma   90.00
#
_symmetry.space_group_name_H-M   'P 1'
#
loop_
_entity.id
_entity.type
_entity.pdbx_description
1 polymer ?
#
loop_
_entity_poly.entity_id
_entity_poly.type
_entity_poly.pdbx_seq_one_letter_code
_entity_poly.pdbx_strand_id
1 'polypeptide(L)' 'MPYKELSDLPKSVQEHLPKHAQEIYRAAYNSAWDEYGQDEEHAHRVAWSAVKKNYEKDESSGQWKAIEKDG' A
#
# COMPACT_ATOMS: atom_id res chain seq x y z
N MET A 1 -0.51 1.23 14.12
CA MET A 1 0.93 1.41 14.37
C MET A 1 1.70 1.57 13.07
N PRO A 2 2.66 2.46 13.05
CA PRO A 2 3.49 2.57 11.86
C PRO A 2 4.33 1.31 11.66
N TYR A 3 4.66 1.02 10.42
CA TYR A 3 5.42 -0.16 10.05
C TYR A 3 6.88 0.23 9.77
N LYS A 4 7.80 -0.39 10.47
CA LYS A 4 9.22 -0.11 10.30
C LYS A 4 9.80 -0.79 9.06
N GLU A 5 9.31 -1.98 8.76
CA GLU A 5 9.82 -2.79 7.65
C GLU A 5 8.67 -3.37 6.85
N LEU A 6 8.97 -3.81 5.63
CA LEU A 6 7.96 -4.43 4.78
C LEU A 6 7.43 -5.72 5.39
N SER A 7 8.26 -6.44 6.12
CA SER A 7 7.84 -7.67 6.79
C SER A 7 6.83 -7.44 7.90
N ASP A 8 6.68 -6.20 8.36
CA ASP A 8 5.70 -5.84 9.38
C ASP A 8 4.30 -5.61 8.80
N LEU A 9 4.20 -5.47 7.49
CA LEU A 9 2.92 -5.24 6.83
C LEU A 9 1.98 -6.44 6.98
N PRO A 10 0.66 -6.24 6.90
CA PRO A 10 -0.27 -7.37 6.94
C PRO A 10 0.06 -8.38 5.86
N LYS A 11 -0.16 -9.66 6.17
CA LYS A 11 0.16 -10.74 5.25
C LYS A 11 -0.52 -10.59 3.91
N SER A 12 -1.77 -10.16 3.90
CA SER A 12 -2.50 -9.95 2.66
C SER A 12 -1.83 -8.90 1.78
N VAL A 13 -1.27 -7.87 2.37
CA VAL A 13 -0.55 -6.84 1.64
C VAL A 13 0.74 -7.44 1.05
N GLN A 14 1.48 -8.18 1.86
CA GLN A 14 2.73 -8.79 1.40
C GLN A 14 2.51 -9.79 0.28
N GLU A 15 1.42 -10.56 0.35
CA GLU A 15 1.12 -11.59 -0.63
C GLU A 15 0.63 -11.05 -1.97
N HIS A 16 -0.10 -9.95 -1.96
CA HIS A 16 -0.74 -9.43 -3.16
C HIS A 16 0.01 -8.29 -3.83
N LEU A 17 0.87 -7.59 -3.11
CA LEU A 17 1.60 -6.45 -3.65
C LEU A 17 3.05 -6.79 -3.95
N PRO A 18 3.59 -6.36 -5.10
CA PRO A 18 5.02 -6.46 -5.34
C PRO A 18 5.78 -5.55 -4.37
N LYS A 19 7.06 -5.78 -4.25
CA LYS A 19 7.90 -5.07 -3.27
C LYS A 19 7.76 -3.55 -3.34
N HIS A 20 7.80 -2.97 -4.53
CA HIS A 20 7.68 -1.53 -4.67
C HIS A 20 6.32 -1.01 -4.21
N ALA A 21 5.26 -1.76 -4.51
CA ALA A 21 3.92 -1.40 -4.04
C ALA A 21 3.83 -1.49 -2.52
N GLN A 22 4.48 -2.48 -1.91
CA GLN A 22 4.55 -2.58 -0.46
C GLN A 22 5.26 -1.38 0.15
N GLU A 23 6.31 -0.89 -0.49
CA GLU A 23 7.03 0.31 -0.03
C GLU A 23 6.12 1.53 -0.07
N ILE A 24 5.34 1.66 -1.13
CA ILE A 24 4.37 2.75 -1.25
C ILE A 24 3.32 2.66 -0.15
N TYR A 25 2.80 1.47 0.09
CA TYR A 25 1.82 1.24 1.14
C TYR A 25 2.39 1.65 2.51
N ARG A 26 3.57 1.17 2.82
CA ARG A 26 4.22 1.45 4.10
C ARG A 26 4.44 2.95 4.30
N ALA A 27 5.01 3.61 3.31
CA ALA A 27 5.30 5.04 3.40
C ALA A 27 4.02 5.86 3.58
N ALA A 28 2.99 5.56 2.79
CA ALA A 28 1.72 6.28 2.87
C ALA A 28 1.00 5.99 4.18
N TYR A 29 1.03 4.74 4.64
CA TYR A 29 0.42 4.37 5.91
C TYR A 29 1.07 5.12 7.07
N ASN A 30 2.39 5.09 7.12
CA ASN A 30 3.13 5.73 8.22
C ASN A 30 2.91 7.24 8.24
N SER A 31 2.90 7.86 7.08
CA SER A 31 2.66 9.29 6.96
C SER A 31 1.24 9.65 7.42
N ALA A 32 0.25 8.89 6.98
CA ALA A 32 -1.14 9.13 7.38
C ALA A 32 -1.36 8.86 8.86
N TRP A 33 -0.71 7.84 9.40
CA TRP A 33 -0.80 7.52 10.82
C TRP A 33 -0.38 8.72 11.68
N ASP A 34 0.74 9.32 11.29
CA ASP A 34 1.28 10.46 12.00
C ASP A 34 0.42 11.72 11.80
N GLU A 35 -0.03 11.93 10.59
CA GLU A 35 -0.77 13.12 10.20
C GLU A 35 -2.21 13.17 10.75
N TYR A 36 -2.86 12.01 10.84
CA TYR A 36 -4.26 11.94 11.23
C TYR A 36 -4.49 11.40 12.63
N GLY A 37 -3.53 11.63 13.50
CA GLY A 37 -3.71 11.34 14.92
C GLY A 37 -3.79 9.86 15.26
N GLN A 38 -3.04 9.04 14.57
CA GLN A 38 -2.96 7.60 14.85
C GLN A 38 -4.26 6.85 14.59
N ASP A 39 -4.98 7.25 13.56
CA ASP A 39 -6.18 6.57 13.11
C ASP A 39 -5.82 5.47 12.12
N GLU A 40 -5.88 4.23 12.58
CA GLU A 40 -5.51 3.06 11.76
C GLU A 40 -6.38 2.92 10.51
N GLU A 41 -7.68 3.11 10.66
CA GLU A 41 -8.59 2.99 9.52
C GLU A 41 -8.29 4.01 8.45
N HIS A 42 -8.07 5.25 8.86
CA HIS A 42 -7.75 6.32 7.93
C HIS A 42 -6.40 6.07 7.24
N ALA A 43 -5.40 5.66 8.02
CA ALA A 43 -4.08 5.36 7.49
C ALA A 43 -4.15 4.22 6.46
N HIS A 44 -4.95 3.20 6.73
CA HIS A 44 -5.15 2.08 5.82
C HIS A 44 -5.75 2.55 4.49
N ARG A 45 -6.76 3.40 4.54
CA ARG A 45 -7.37 3.96 3.33
C ARG A 45 -6.40 4.78 2.52
N VAL A 46 -5.64 5.63 3.18
CA VAL A 46 -4.65 6.46 2.49
C VAL A 46 -3.58 5.60 1.85
N ALA A 47 -3.13 4.56 2.54
CA ALA A 47 -2.12 3.65 2.01
C ALA A 47 -2.62 2.96 0.74
N TRP A 48 -3.83 2.41 0.75
CA TRP A 48 -4.40 1.76 -0.44
C TRP A 48 -4.64 2.76 -1.56
N SER A 49 -5.07 3.98 -1.24
CA SER A 49 -5.25 5.02 -2.24
C SER A 49 -3.94 5.34 -2.95
N ALA A 50 -2.84 5.41 -2.20
CA ALA A 50 -1.52 5.66 -2.78
C ALA A 50 -1.08 4.51 -3.69
N VAL A 51 -1.32 3.28 -3.27
CA VAL A 51 -1.02 2.11 -4.11
C VAL A 51 -1.81 2.15 -5.41
N LYS A 52 -3.10 2.43 -5.32
CA LYS A 52 -3.99 2.45 -6.49
C LYS A 52 -3.63 3.51 -7.53
N LYS A 53 -2.92 4.54 -7.13
CA LYS A 53 -2.46 5.55 -8.08
C LYS A 53 -1.39 5.03 -9.04
N ASN A 54 -0.63 4.02 -8.60
CA ASN A 54 0.50 3.50 -9.37
C ASN A 54 0.35 2.04 -9.75
N TYR A 55 -0.61 1.34 -9.14
CA TYR A 55 -0.82 -0.09 -9.36
C TYR A 55 -2.29 -0.39 -9.56
N GLU A 56 -2.56 -1.44 -10.30
CA GLU A 56 -3.93 -1.92 -10.47
C GLU A 56 -4.00 -3.40 -10.15
N LYS A 57 -5.16 -3.84 -9.69
CA LYS A 57 -5.37 -5.25 -9.37
C LYS A 57 -5.71 -6.03 -10.63
N ASP A 58 -4.99 -7.12 -10.85
CA ASP A 58 -5.31 -8.06 -11.92
C ASP A 58 -6.38 -9.01 -11.39
N GLU A 59 -7.59 -8.87 -11.89
CA GLU A 59 -8.71 -9.66 -11.40
C GLU A 59 -8.57 -11.15 -11.67
N SER A 60 -7.82 -11.54 -12.70
CA SER A 60 -7.64 -12.95 -13.02
C SER A 60 -6.70 -13.67 -12.06
N SER A 61 -5.69 -12.99 -11.53
CA SER A 61 -4.72 -13.60 -10.62
C SER A 61 -4.82 -13.09 -9.19
N GLY A 62 -5.50 -11.96 -8.99
CA GLY A 62 -5.57 -11.32 -7.67
C GLY A 62 -4.30 -10.56 -7.30
N GLN A 63 -3.35 -10.51 -8.21
CA GLN A 63 -2.09 -9.80 -7.97
C GLN A 63 -2.16 -8.35 -8.43
N TRP A 64 -1.42 -7.49 -7.76
CA TRP A 64 -1.31 -6.09 -8.14
C TRP A 64 -0.10 -5.89 -9.04
N LYS A 65 -0.26 -5.11 -10.08
CA LYS A 65 0.83 -4.83 -11.01
C LYS A 65 0.88 -3.35 -11.35
N ALA A 66 2.06 -2.88 -11.74
CA ALA A 66 2.25 -1.48 -12.05
C ALA A 66 1.38 -1.05 -13.23
N ILE A 67 0.77 0.11 -13.09
CA ILE A 67 -0.01 0.70 -14.19
C ILE A 67 0.99 1.22 -15.22
N GLU A 68 0.84 0.75 -16.47
CA GLU A 68 1.66 1.26 -17.56
C GLU A 68 1.10 2.59 -18.00
N LYS A 69 1.92 3.61 -17.88
CA LYS A 69 1.56 4.94 -18.35
C LYS A 69 2.28 5.20 -19.66
N ASP A 70 1.51 5.44 -20.69
CA ASP A 70 2.06 5.83 -21.97
C ASP A 70 2.54 7.26 -21.91
N GLY A 71 3.81 7.41 -22.11
CA GLY A 71 4.44 8.71 -22.26
C GLY A 71 4.65 9.52 -21.05
#